data_84d094828ea8ad762e01bd2237cb3b70
#
_entry.id   84d094828ea8ad762e01bd2237cb3b70
#
_cell.length_a   1.000
_cell.length_b   1.000
_cell.length_c   1.000
_cell.angle_alpha   90.00
_cell.angle_beta   90.00
_cell.angle_gamma   90.00
#
_symmetry.space_group_name_H-M   'P 1'
#
loop_
_entity.id
_entity.type
_entity.pdbx_description
1 polymer ?
#
loop_
_entity_poly.entity_id
_entity_poly.type
_entity_poly.pdbx_seq_one_letter_code
_entity_poly.pdbx_strand_id
1 'polypeptide(L)'
;MKKKHLLFLLFCPLFIHAQDILWEKTYGGIHADYLFDAQPTADYGFILAGSSLSDKTGNKTDNNRGDLDYWIWKMDEQGELDWQKSIGGSGFDLLQSIKNTRDGGFILAGTSNSPDDFQKKDPCKGGTDYWVIKLNAKGEEQWQRTIGGSGQDELLCAFQTRDGGYMLGGSSSSSPKAIDHDVAPDPSGLYKPDLYAKSEKSRGNMDYWIVKLDKAGAIEWQKTYGGQYADILRSMEQTIDGGYILGGYSNSPQSGDKTEALKGIGDFWILKINEKGEIQWQNTYGGNGDNQLYVIHQTQDGGYIAGGNSNSTSTLTSLGGMVSNGTDYWVLKLDEKGDVIWSKTYDFGKTDVLTSLVENKDQSYLIGGYTQSESKPAAGGIAGKATGLTNKDRGDKNGYNALKIDENGEEMWRKTVASNGEDVLQKLFETRDGGYLMAGTSKSGTSKNKNSSIGGNDFWVVKIKDKLKPEKVKAKGIEAIPNPVVTFTNIIIGYEYERGTATVVDMAGRTLQQFSITGRTVLVDLSQYPEGIYVIHIKTNIQRDGVKVIKRGK
;
A
#
# COMPACT_ATOMS: atom_id res chain seq x y z
N MET A 1 -7.69 -41.93 57.64
CA MET A 1 -7.57 -40.58 57.00
C MET A 1 -6.67 -40.74 55.80
N LYS A 2 -7.25 -40.76 54.58
CA LYS A 2 -6.51 -40.84 53.31
C LYS A 2 -6.32 -39.41 52.78
N LYS A 3 -5.07 -38.91 52.71
CA LYS A 3 -4.72 -37.62 52.08
C LYS A 3 -4.81 -37.77 50.57
N LYS A 4 -5.73 -37.02 49.95
CA LYS A 4 -5.78 -36.83 48.49
C LYS A 4 -4.79 -35.72 48.11
N HIS A 5 -3.74 -36.08 47.39
CA HIS A 5 -2.86 -35.12 46.73
C HIS A 5 -3.56 -34.60 45.43
N LEU A 6 -3.91 -33.33 45.41
CA LEU A 6 -4.41 -32.63 44.26
C LEU A 6 -3.20 -32.21 43.43
N LEU A 7 -3.01 -32.84 42.26
CA LEU A 7 -1.97 -32.50 41.30
C LEU A 7 -2.43 -31.27 40.51
N PHE A 8 -1.88 -30.10 40.79
CA PHE A 8 -2.07 -28.90 39.98
C PHE A 8 -1.18 -29.04 38.75
N LEU A 9 -1.79 -29.37 37.61
CA LEU A 9 -1.14 -29.23 36.28
C LEU A 9 -1.00 -27.74 35.97
N LEU A 10 0.21 -27.21 36.11
CA LEU A 10 0.57 -25.89 35.57
C LEU A 10 0.52 -26.00 34.05
N PHE A 11 -0.54 -25.45 33.43
CA PHE A 11 -0.56 -25.19 32.02
C PHE A 11 0.38 -24.00 31.73
N CYS A 12 1.63 -24.31 31.42
CA CYS A 12 2.55 -23.33 30.85
C CYS A 12 2.12 -23.12 29.40
N PRO A 13 1.69 -21.91 28.96
CA PRO A 13 1.41 -21.67 27.54
C PRO A 13 2.74 -21.78 26.79
N LEU A 14 2.92 -22.86 26.06
CA LEU A 14 3.96 -22.97 25.06
C LEU A 14 3.65 -21.92 24.00
N PHE A 15 4.36 -20.80 24.02
CA PHE A 15 4.39 -19.86 22.90
C PHE A 15 5.03 -20.58 21.71
N ILE A 16 4.22 -21.31 20.97
CA ILE A 16 4.60 -21.84 19.67
C ILE A 16 4.70 -20.64 18.76
N HIS A 17 5.90 -20.31 18.28
CA HIS A 17 6.05 -19.35 17.19
C HIS A 17 5.30 -19.88 15.98
N ALA A 18 4.12 -19.30 15.72
CA ALA A 18 3.17 -19.81 14.73
C ALA A 18 3.61 -19.55 13.28
N GLN A 19 4.66 -18.74 13.04
CA GLN A 19 5.09 -18.32 11.70
C GLN A 19 6.58 -18.56 11.51
N ASP A 20 6.93 -19.19 10.38
CA ASP A 20 8.31 -19.34 9.90
C ASP A 20 8.54 -18.52 8.65
N ILE A 21 9.75 -17.97 8.46
CA ILE A 21 10.16 -17.35 7.21
C ILE A 21 10.30 -18.45 6.15
N LEU A 22 9.53 -18.33 5.07
CA LEU A 22 9.63 -19.21 3.90
C LEU A 22 10.77 -18.76 2.98
N TRP A 23 10.81 -17.47 2.69
CA TRP A 23 11.88 -16.82 1.95
C TRP A 23 11.94 -15.33 2.29
N GLU A 24 13.08 -14.73 2.05
CA GLU A 24 13.27 -13.29 2.03
C GLU A 24 14.10 -12.88 0.81
N LYS A 25 13.84 -11.68 0.31
CA LYS A 25 14.51 -11.11 -0.86
C LYS A 25 14.82 -9.65 -0.63
N THR A 26 15.97 -9.22 -1.15
CA THR A 26 16.40 -7.82 -1.14
C THR A 26 16.53 -7.34 -2.58
N TYR A 27 15.92 -6.20 -2.89
CA TYR A 27 15.99 -5.58 -4.21
C TYR A 27 16.44 -4.14 -4.08
N GLY A 28 17.41 -3.71 -4.91
CA GLY A 28 17.96 -2.35 -4.87
C GLY A 28 19.15 -2.16 -5.80
N GLY A 29 19.66 -0.94 -5.75
CA GLY A 29 20.94 -0.54 -6.34
C GLY A 29 21.90 -0.08 -5.26
N ILE A 30 22.98 0.63 -5.62
CA ILE A 30 24.02 1.04 -4.65
C ILE A 30 23.60 2.23 -3.78
N HIS A 31 22.60 2.98 -4.17
CA HIS A 31 22.05 4.10 -3.41
C HIS A 31 20.81 3.69 -2.62
N ALA A 32 20.00 4.66 -2.23
CA ALA A 32 18.80 4.37 -1.45
C ALA A 32 17.59 4.08 -2.35
N ASP A 33 16.90 3.02 -2.03
CA ASP A 33 15.68 2.55 -2.67
C ASP A 33 14.59 2.40 -1.60
N TYR A 34 13.49 3.15 -1.71
CA TYR A 34 12.42 3.23 -0.70
C TYR A 34 11.15 2.59 -1.23
N LEU A 35 10.67 1.55 -0.55
CA LEU A 35 9.37 0.93 -0.85
C LEU A 35 8.26 1.67 -0.11
N PHE A 36 7.15 1.97 -0.81
CA PHE A 36 5.97 2.63 -0.24
C PHE A 36 4.69 1.82 -0.36
N ASP A 37 4.52 1.03 -1.42
CA ASP A 37 3.33 0.19 -1.58
C ASP A 37 3.68 -1.18 -2.18
N ALA A 38 2.85 -2.17 -1.90
CA ALA A 38 2.93 -3.50 -2.50
C ALA A 38 1.52 -4.11 -2.62
N GLN A 39 1.28 -4.85 -3.70
CA GLN A 39 0.00 -5.50 -3.95
C GLN A 39 0.21 -6.95 -4.41
N PRO A 40 -0.67 -7.87 -4.01
CA PRO A 40 -0.79 -9.15 -4.70
C PRO A 40 -1.37 -8.92 -6.09
N THR A 41 -0.90 -9.66 -7.08
CA THR A 41 -1.38 -9.56 -8.47
C THR A 41 -2.27 -10.75 -8.83
N ALA A 42 -3.10 -10.59 -9.85
CA ALA A 42 -4.08 -11.62 -10.25
C ALA A 42 -3.42 -12.95 -10.66
N ASP A 43 -2.17 -12.90 -11.09
CA ASP A 43 -1.32 -14.04 -11.46
C ASP A 43 -0.59 -14.68 -10.28
N TYR A 44 -1.04 -14.38 -9.04
CA TYR A 44 -0.48 -14.86 -7.78
C TYR A 44 0.92 -14.36 -7.42
N GLY A 45 1.50 -13.53 -8.26
CA GLY A 45 2.72 -12.80 -7.97
C GLY A 45 2.45 -11.56 -7.11
N PHE A 46 3.45 -10.67 -7.10
CA PHE A 46 3.40 -9.45 -6.32
C PHE A 46 3.97 -8.30 -7.14
N ILE A 47 3.47 -7.10 -6.90
CA ILE A 47 4.05 -5.88 -7.43
C ILE A 47 4.46 -4.98 -6.28
N LEU A 48 5.70 -4.50 -6.31
CA LEU A 48 6.29 -3.57 -5.38
C LEU A 48 6.40 -2.21 -6.05
N ALA A 49 6.16 -1.15 -5.31
CA ALA A 49 6.23 0.21 -5.80
C ALA A 49 6.93 1.11 -4.78
N GLY A 50 7.83 1.92 -5.28
CA GLY A 50 8.57 2.86 -4.47
C GLY A 50 9.38 3.84 -5.31
N SER A 51 10.40 4.43 -4.72
CA SER A 51 11.26 5.39 -5.40
C SER A 51 12.73 5.11 -5.14
N SER A 52 13.56 5.36 -6.12
CA SER A 52 14.95 4.95 -6.17
C SER A 52 15.87 6.12 -6.53
N LEU A 53 16.98 6.25 -5.79
CA LEU A 53 18.11 7.11 -6.11
C LEU A 53 19.20 6.37 -6.93
N SER A 54 19.01 5.06 -7.14
CA SER A 54 20.04 4.22 -7.75
C SER A 54 19.99 4.29 -9.26
N ASP A 55 21.16 4.38 -9.87
CA ASP A 55 21.36 4.07 -11.27
C ASP A 55 21.26 2.55 -11.53
N LYS A 56 21.53 2.13 -12.77
CA LYS A 56 21.62 0.74 -13.17
C LYS A 56 22.74 0.01 -12.43
N THR A 57 22.47 -0.41 -11.20
CA THR A 57 23.36 -1.12 -10.28
C THR A 57 22.58 -2.14 -9.46
N GLY A 58 23.27 -3.08 -8.82
CA GLY A 58 22.61 -4.15 -8.08
C GLY A 58 21.72 -4.99 -8.99
N ASN A 59 20.43 -5.09 -8.64
CA ASN A 59 19.44 -5.74 -9.52
C ASN A 59 18.48 -4.74 -10.20
N LYS A 60 18.75 -3.45 -10.13
CA LYS A 60 18.06 -2.42 -10.93
C LYS A 60 18.60 -2.37 -12.35
N THR A 61 17.72 -2.36 -13.36
CA THR A 61 18.11 -2.43 -14.78
C THR A 61 18.10 -1.11 -15.51
N ASP A 62 17.45 -0.09 -14.96
CA ASP A 62 17.31 1.25 -15.54
C ASP A 62 18.10 2.29 -14.75
N ASN A 63 18.63 3.30 -15.45
CA ASN A 63 19.24 4.45 -14.80
C ASN A 63 18.19 5.36 -14.19
N ASN A 64 18.60 6.08 -13.16
CA ASN A 64 17.88 7.22 -12.60
C ASN A 64 17.92 8.41 -13.57
N ARG A 65 16.93 9.32 -13.49
CA ARG A 65 16.84 10.52 -14.36
C ARG A 65 17.10 11.81 -13.60
N GLY A 66 16.75 11.84 -12.34
CA GLY A 66 16.87 13.02 -11.48
C GLY A 66 17.30 12.64 -10.08
N ASP A 67 16.57 13.15 -9.08
CA ASP A 67 16.77 12.75 -7.69
C ASP A 67 16.15 11.37 -7.46
N LEU A 68 14.90 11.31 -7.04
CA LEU A 68 14.13 10.08 -6.86
C LEU A 68 13.26 9.82 -8.09
N ASP A 69 13.33 8.62 -8.67
CA ASP A 69 12.42 8.17 -9.71
C ASP A 69 11.48 7.08 -9.17
N TYR A 70 10.27 6.97 -9.70
CA TYR A 70 9.40 5.83 -9.48
C TYR A 70 10.12 4.55 -9.86
N TRP A 71 10.13 3.57 -9.00
CA TRP A 71 10.68 2.24 -9.28
C TRP A 71 9.66 1.16 -8.95
N ILE A 72 9.35 0.34 -9.95
CA ILE A 72 8.35 -0.71 -9.89
C ILE A 72 9.05 -2.04 -10.12
N TRP A 73 8.73 -3.04 -9.28
CA TRP A 73 9.25 -4.39 -9.35
C TRP A 73 8.09 -5.38 -9.33
N LYS A 74 7.82 -6.03 -10.47
CA LYS A 74 6.84 -7.12 -10.58
C LYS A 74 7.56 -8.44 -10.47
N MET A 75 7.05 -9.33 -9.62
CA MET A 75 7.63 -10.64 -9.34
C MET A 75 6.56 -11.72 -9.28
N ASP A 76 6.99 -12.97 -9.45
CA ASP A 76 6.16 -14.14 -9.28
C ASP A 76 5.93 -14.49 -7.79
N GLU A 77 5.23 -15.60 -7.53
CA GLU A 77 4.91 -16.09 -6.16
C GLU A 77 6.16 -16.47 -5.35
N GLN A 78 7.29 -16.77 -6.02
CA GLN A 78 8.58 -17.13 -5.42
C GLN A 78 9.50 -15.92 -5.17
N GLY A 79 9.08 -14.74 -5.61
CA GLY A 79 9.88 -13.52 -5.55
C GLY A 79 10.87 -13.38 -6.72
N GLU A 80 10.73 -14.16 -7.79
CA GLU A 80 11.56 -14.02 -8.97
C GLU A 80 11.02 -12.92 -9.88
N LEU A 81 11.92 -12.17 -10.52
CA LEU A 81 11.58 -11.02 -11.34
C LEU A 81 10.79 -11.43 -12.60
N ASP A 82 9.61 -10.83 -12.78
CA ASP A 82 8.89 -10.84 -14.05
C ASP A 82 9.35 -9.66 -14.92
N TRP A 83 9.22 -8.45 -14.40
CA TRP A 83 9.68 -7.21 -15.02
C TRP A 83 9.88 -6.12 -13.98
N GLN A 84 10.67 -5.10 -14.33
CA GLN A 84 10.85 -3.90 -13.54
C GLN A 84 10.85 -2.66 -14.44
N LYS A 85 10.62 -1.49 -13.86
CA LYS A 85 10.60 -0.23 -14.58
C LYS A 85 10.94 0.95 -13.67
N SER A 86 11.78 1.88 -14.16
CA SER A 86 11.97 3.20 -13.60
C SER A 86 11.27 4.24 -14.45
N ILE A 87 10.55 5.17 -13.83
CA ILE A 87 9.82 6.24 -14.48
C ILE A 87 10.06 7.53 -13.72
N GLY A 88 10.63 8.55 -14.35
CA GLY A 88 10.92 9.83 -13.72
C GLY A 88 11.26 10.94 -14.69
N GLY A 89 11.41 12.14 -14.17
CA GLY A 89 11.95 13.33 -14.82
C GLY A 89 13.25 13.78 -14.18
N SER A 90 13.70 15.00 -14.43
CA SER A 90 14.96 15.52 -13.89
C SER A 90 14.87 15.98 -12.43
N GLY A 91 13.69 16.09 -11.87
CA GLY A 91 13.46 16.45 -10.49
C GLY A 91 13.29 15.24 -9.58
N PHE A 92 12.45 15.44 -8.57
CA PHE A 92 12.11 14.43 -7.57
C PHE A 92 10.72 13.85 -7.88
N ASP A 93 10.64 12.55 -7.97
CA ASP A 93 9.43 11.80 -8.27
C ASP A 93 9.22 10.72 -7.20
N LEU A 94 8.22 10.91 -6.33
CA LEU A 94 7.96 10.05 -5.18
C LEU A 94 6.69 9.22 -5.40
N LEU A 95 6.84 7.92 -5.68
CA LEU A 95 5.73 6.99 -5.83
C LEU A 95 5.21 6.55 -4.45
N GLN A 96 3.96 6.82 -4.15
CA GLN A 96 3.33 6.52 -2.86
C GLN A 96 2.37 5.33 -2.91
N SER A 97 1.76 5.08 -4.07
CA SER A 97 0.73 4.04 -4.16
C SER A 97 0.70 3.37 -5.54
N ILE A 98 0.44 2.07 -5.54
CA ILE A 98 0.13 1.28 -6.71
C ILE A 98 -1.10 0.43 -6.44
N LYS A 99 -2.05 0.39 -7.40
CA LYS A 99 -3.24 -0.47 -7.30
C LYS A 99 -3.48 -1.19 -8.61
N ASN A 100 -3.95 -2.44 -8.49
CA ASN A 100 -4.41 -3.21 -9.63
C ASN A 100 -5.64 -2.57 -10.28
N THR A 101 -5.73 -2.64 -11.59
CA THR A 101 -6.90 -2.21 -12.35
C THR A 101 -7.60 -3.40 -12.99
N ARG A 102 -8.91 -3.27 -13.33
CA ARG A 102 -9.73 -4.40 -13.81
C ARG A 102 -9.26 -4.98 -15.14
N ASP A 103 -8.53 -4.20 -15.93
CA ASP A 103 -7.89 -4.66 -17.16
C ASP A 103 -6.59 -5.45 -16.91
N GLY A 104 -6.27 -5.71 -15.62
CA GLY A 104 -5.06 -6.38 -15.17
C GLY A 104 -3.81 -5.51 -15.19
N GLY A 105 -3.94 -4.25 -15.51
CA GLY A 105 -2.86 -3.26 -15.41
C GLY A 105 -2.80 -2.63 -14.01
N PHE A 106 -2.18 -1.43 -13.95
CA PHE A 106 -1.89 -0.76 -12.69
C PHE A 106 -2.15 0.75 -12.80
N ILE A 107 -2.61 1.34 -11.72
CA ILE A 107 -2.60 2.79 -11.51
C ILE A 107 -1.53 3.12 -10.47
N LEU A 108 -0.63 4.02 -10.84
CA LEU A 108 0.43 4.55 -9.99
C LEU A 108 0.08 5.96 -9.56
N ALA A 109 0.33 6.28 -8.32
CA ALA A 109 0.05 7.57 -7.75
C ALA A 109 1.21 8.04 -6.87
N GLY A 110 1.64 9.27 -7.11
CA GLY A 110 2.70 9.89 -6.34
C GLY A 110 2.82 11.37 -6.58
N THR A 111 3.89 11.94 -6.09
CA THR A 111 4.17 13.37 -6.09
C THR A 111 5.41 13.64 -6.94
N SER A 112 5.39 14.70 -7.72
CA SER A 112 6.50 15.08 -8.60
C SER A 112 6.74 16.58 -8.57
N ASN A 113 8.01 16.99 -8.69
CA ASN A 113 8.39 18.38 -9.02
C ASN A 113 9.16 18.47 -10.34
N SER A 114 9.21 17.40 -11.11
CA SER A 114 9.89 17.34 -12.40
C SER A 114 9.21 18.23 -13.44
N PRO A 115 9.99 18.86 -14.34
CA PRO A 115 9.43 19.49 -15.53
C PRO A 115 8.93 18.45 -16.55
N ASP A 116 8.54 18.89 -17.74
CA ASP A 116 8.16 18.05 -18.88
C ASP A 116 9.40 17.50 -19.61
N ASP A 117 10.12 16.61 -18.94
CA ASP A 117 11.32 15.97 -19.48
C ASP A 117 11.32 14.46 -19.26
N PHE A 118 12.23 13.74 -19.91
CA PHE A 118 12.35 12.28 -19.90
C PHE A 118 11.01 11.57 -20.08
N GLN A 119 10.48 10.87 -19.06
CA GLN A 119 9.18 10.19 -19.17
C GLN A 119 7.99 11.06 -18.70
N LYS A 120 8.24 12.18 -18.03
CA LYS A 120 7.18 13.11 -17.61
C LYS A 120 6.74 13.98 -18.78
N LYS A 121 5.43 13.96 -19.08
CA LYS A 121 4.88 14.62 -20.28
C LYS A 121 4.33 16.02 -20.02
N ASP A 122 3.93 16.28 -18.79
CA ASP A 122 3.37 17.57 -18.37
C ASP A 122 4.21 18.13 -17.22
N PRO A 123 4.61 19.43 -17.25
CA PRO A 123 5.40 20.04 -16.19
C PRO A 123 4.59 20.17 -14.89
N CYS A 124 5.29 20.28 -13.77
CA CYS A 124 4.68 20.73 -12.53
C CYS A 124 4.20 22.17 -12.62
N LYS A 125 3.15 22.50 -11.87
CA LYS A 125 2.45 23.79 -11.89
C LYS A 125 2.84 24.66 -10.70
N GLY A 126 3.41 24.04 -9.67
CA GLY A 126 3.82 24.67 -8.42
C GLY A 126 5.06 24.05 -7.82
N GLY A 127 5.06 23.86 -6.51
CA GLY A 127 6.15 23.23 -5.80
C GLY A 127 6.25 21.74 -6.09
N THR A 128 5.17 21.04 -5.80
CA THR A 128 4.96 19.61 -6.14
C THR A 128 3.53 19.42 -6.61
N ASP A 129 3.31 18.47 -7.53
CA ASP A 129 1.98 18.13 -8.03
C ASP A 129 1.73 16.61 -7.98
N TYR A 130 0.45 16.22 -8.02
CA TYR A 130 0.04 14.86 -8.24
C TYR A 130 0.53 14.38 -9.60
N TRP A 131 1.27 13.29 -9.61
CA TRP A 131 1.64 12.60 -10.83
C TRP A 131 1.05 11.20 -10.83
N VAL A 132 0.11 10.96 -11.73
CA VAL A 132 -0.61 9.70 -11.86
C VAL A 132 -0.31 9.07 -13.21
N ILE A 133 -0.04 7.76 -13.22
CA ILE A 133 0.30 7.00 -14.42
C ILE A 133 -0.52 5.73 -14.47
N LYS A 134 -1.19 5.47 -15.59
CA LYS A 134 -1.87 4.21 -15.86
C LYS A 134 -0.98 3.33 -16.73
N LEU A 135 -0.70 2.13 -16.23
CA LEU A 135 0.03 1.09 -16.96
C LEU A 135 -0.90 -0.07 -17.34
N ASN A 136 -0.59 -0.74 -18.45
CA ASN A 136 -1.17 -2.04 -18.76
C ASN A 136 -0.45 -3.16 -17.94
N ALA A 137 -0.86 -4.42 -18.12
CA ALA A 137 -0.29 -5.56 -17.39
C ALA A 137 1.20 -5.82 -17.67
N LYS A 138 1.71 -5.36 -18.82
CA LYS A 138 3.13 -5.47 -19.20
C LYS A 138 3.98 -4.34 -18.63
N GLY A 139 3.37 -3.43 -17.85
CA GLY A 139 4.04 -2.24 -17.36
C GLY A 139 4.21 -1.14 -18.42
N GLU A 140 3.52 -1.21 -19.56
CA GLU A 140 3.56 -0.19 -20.61
C GLU A 140 2.57 0.94 -20.26
N GLU A 141 3.00 2.18 -20.41
CA GLU A 141 2.17 3.36 -20.15
C GLU A 141 1.00 3.44 -21.13
N GLN A 142 -0.20 3.64 -20.58
CA GLN A 142 -1.40 3.95 -21.37
C GLN A 142 -1.68 5.45 -21.38
N TRP A 143 -1.56 6.09 -20.24
CA TRP A 143 -1.66 7.55 -20.08
C TRP A 143 -1.00 8.00 -18.77
N GLN A 144 -0.70 9.30 -18.66
CA GLN A 144 -0.28 9.95 -17.42
C GLN A 144 -0.91 11.34 -17.32
N ARG A 145 -0.96 11.89 -16.09
CA ARG A 145 -1.48 13.23 -15.80
C ARG A 145 -0.68 13.89 -14.67
N THR A 146 -0.41 15.19 -14.83
CA THR A 146 0.07 16.06 -13.76
C THR A 146 -1.09 16.96 -13.33
N ILE A 147 -1.51 16.84 -12.06
CA ILE A 147 -2.69 17.51 -11.51
C ILE A 147 -2.27 18.28 -10.29
N GLY A 148 -2.45 19.61 -10.27
CA GLY A 148 -1.98 20.42 -9.16
C GLY A 148 -2.28 21.90 -9.32
N GLY A 149 -1.64 22.69 -8.47
CA GLY A 149 -1.78 24.14 -8.43
C GLY A 149 -0.46 24.85 -8.15
N SER A 150 -0.50 26.03 -7.54
CA SER A 150 0.71 26.84 -7.30
C SER A 150 1.50 26.47 -6.04
N GLY A 151 0.93 25.63 -5.18
CA GLY A 151 1.52 25.25 -3.89
C GLY A 151 2.17 23.86 -3.90
N GLN A 152 2.05 23.18 -2.75
CA GLN A 152 2.46 21.79 -2.57
C GLN A 152 1.22 20.91 -2.71
N ASP A 153 1.28 19.92 -3.58
CA ASP A 153 0.23 18.95 -3.78
C ASP A 153 0.83 17.54 -3.67
N GLU A 154 0.43 16.79 -2.64
CA GLU A 154 1.00 15.49 -2.29
C GLU A 154 -0.05 14.38 -2.51
N LEU A 155 0.14 13.53 -3.53
CA LEU A 155 -0.73 12.40 -3.82
C LEU A 155 -0.30 11.17 -3.03
N LEU A 156 -1.21 10.62 -2.22
CA LEU A 156 -0.93 9.51 -1.31
C LEU A 156 -1.62 8.20 -1.71
N CYS A 157 -2.77 8.28 -2.37
CA CYS A 157 -3.51 7.09 -2.78
C CYS A 157 -4.29 7.31 -4.07
N ALA A 158 -4.41 6.24 -4.86
CA ALA A 158 -5.28 6.19 -6.03
C ALA A 158 -5.83 4.79 -6.21
N PHE A 159 -7.04 4.67 -6.77
CA PHE A 159 -7.63 3.39 -7.14
C PHE A 159 -8.67 3.56 -8.25
N GLN A 160 -8.97 2.46 -8.94
CA GLN A 160 -10.02 2.44 -9.94
C GLN A 160 -11.41 2.32 -9.28
N THR A 161 -12.31 3.23 -9.60
CA THR A 161 -13.69 3.23 -9.10
C THR A 161 -14.58 2.24 -9.85
N ARG A 162 -15.76 1.91 -9.29
CA ARG A 162 -16.68 0.91 -9.87
C ARG A 162 -17.20 1.25 -11.25
N ASP A 163 -17.31 2.53 -11.60
CA ASP A 163 -17.67 3.03 -12.93
C ASP A 163 -16.54 2.87 -13.97
N GLY A 164 -15.35 2.48 -13.52
CA GLY A 164 -14.16 2.30 -14.33
C GLY A 164 -13.28 3.53 -14.46
N GLY A 165 -13.68 4.66 -13.86
CA GLY A 165 -12.83 5.83 -13.66
C GLY A 165 -11.83 5.62 -12.53
N TYR A 166 -11.25 6.72 -12.00
CA TYR A 166 -10.25 6.65 -10.94
C TYR A 166 -10.53 7.70 -9.87
N MET A 167 -10.22 7.37 -8.62
CA MET A 167 -10.19 8.30 -7.52
C MET A 167 -8.76 8.51 -7.07
N LEU A 168 -8.35 9.77 -6.94
CA LEU A 168 -7.06 10.21 -6.43
C LEU A 168 -7.29 10.92 -5.10
N GLY A 169 -6.43 10.69 -4.13
CA GLY A 169 -6.53 11.32 -2.82
C GLY A 169 -5.18 11.66 -2.23
N GLY A 170 -5.09 12.84 -1.67
CA GLY A 170 -3.91 13.35 -1.02
C GLY A 170 -4.18 14.66 -0.31
N SER A 171 -3.14 15.48 -0.17
CA SER A 171 -3.24 16.77 0.51
C SER A 171 -2.68 17.90 -0.34
N SER A 172 -3.21 19.10 -0.18
CA SER A 172 -2.87 20.25 -1.01
C SER A 172 -2.86 21.56 -0.25
N SER A 173 -1.83 22.36 -0.46
CA SER A 173 -1.78 23.76 -0.03
C SER A 173 -2.13 24.75 -1.16
N SER A 174 -2.41 24.23 -2.36
CA SER A 174 -2.73 25.05 -3.53
C SER A 174 -4.10 25.68 -3.43
N SER A 175 -4.21 26.88 -4.01
CA SER A 175 -5.49 27.51 -4.29
C SER A 175 -5.60 27.77 -5.81
N PRO A 176 -6.82 27.89 -6.33
CA PRO A 176 -7.00 28.28 -7.73
C PRO A 176 -6.23 29.56 -8.00
N LYS A 177 -5.56 29.66 -9.16
CA LYS A 177 -5.05 30.96 -9.62
C LYS A 177 -6.22 31.93 -9.65
N ALA A 178 -6.06 33.10 -9.04
CA ALA A 178 -7.02 34.18 -9.20
C ALA A 178 -7.17 34.40 -10.71
N ILE A 179 -8.39 34.33 -11.19
CA ILE A 179 -8.70 34.79 -12.55
C ILE A 179 -8.40 36.29 -12.51
N ASP A 180 -7.31 36.69 -13.15
CA ASP A 180 -6.97 38.10 -13.29
C ASP A 180 -8.01 38.70 -14.22
N HIS A 181 -9.04 39.29 -13.65
CA HIS A 181 -10.12 39.94 -14.39
C HIS A 181 -9.64 41.17 -15.15
N ASP A 182 -8.41 41.65 -14.89
CA ASP A 182 -7.80 42.79 -15.58
C ASP A 182 -6.95 42.34 -16.79
N VAL A 183 -6.71 41.06 -16.99
CA VAL A 183 -6.14 40.52 -18.24
C VAL A 183 -7.26 40.42 -19.25
N ALA A 184 -7.22 41.32 -20.24
CA ALA A 184 -8.12 41.24 -21.41
C ALA A 184 -8.12 39.81 -21.98
N PRO A 185 -9.29 39.29 -22.42
CA PRO A 185 -9.33 37.97 -23.05
C PRO A 185 -8.28 37.94 -24.16
N ASP A 186 -7.42 36.90 -24.13
CA ASP A 186 -6.39 36.71 -25.15
C ASP A 186 -7.03 36.80 -26.55
N PRO A 187 -6.76 37.87 -27.32
CA PRO A 187 -7.40 38.04 -28.62
C PRO A 187 -6.98 36.99 -29.64
N SER A 188 -5.94 36.20 -29.33
CA SER A 188 -5.48 35.09 -30.19
C SER A 188 -6.32 33.82 -30.01
N GLY A 189 -7.19 33.74 -29.00
CA GLY A 189 -7.96 32.52 -28.67
C GLY A 189 -7.10 31.32 -28.27
N LEU A 190 -5.82 31.53 -27.97
CA LEU A 190 -4.85 30.47 -27.63
C LEU A 190 -4.84 30.12 -26.12
N TYR A 191 -5.54 30.91 -25.28
CA TYR A 191 -5.67 30.56 -23.88
C TYR A 191 -6.56 29.32 -23.74
N LYS A 192 -5.91 28.18 -23.53
CA LYS A 192 -6.59 26.95 -23.11
C LYS A 192 -6.56 26.89 -21.58
N PRO A 193 -7.73 26.85 -20.91
CA PRO A 193 -7.75 26.64 -19.47
C PRO A 193 -7.00 25.33 -19.15
N ASP A 194 -6.17 25.36 -18.12
CA ASP A 194 -5.52 24.16 -17.63
C ASP A 194 -6.56 23.25 -16.99
N LEU A 195 -6.97 22.21 -17.72
CA LEU A 195 -8.01 21.27 -17.32
C LEU A 195 -7.60 20.42 -16.10
N TYR A 196 -6.32 20.41 -15.74
CA TYR A 196 -5.77 19.65 -14.62
C TYR A 196 -5.32 20.54 -13.46
N ALA A 197 -5.70 21.82 -13.46
CA ALA A 197 -5.45 22.71 -12.34
C ALA A 197 -6.43 22.46 -11.18
N LYS A 198 -5.95 22.72 -9.95
CA LYS A 198 -6.83 22.74 -8.78
C LYS A 198 -7.85 23.86 -8.90
N SER A 199 -9.13 23.52 -8.72
CA SER A 199 -10.26 24.46 -8.89
C SER A 199 -10.88 24.91 -7.56
N GLU A 200 -10.55 24.28 -6.45
CA GLU A 200 -11.09 24.61 -5.12
C GLU A 200 -10.02 25.21 -4.19
N LYS A 201 -10.43 26.18 -3.37
CA LYS A 201 -9.54 26.83 -2.41
C LYS A 201 -9.18 25.88 -1.27
N SER A 202 -7.94 25.93 -0.78
CA SER A 202 -7.56 25.42 0.52
C SER A 202 -8.19 26.26 1.64
N ARG A 203 -8.49 25.61 2.78
CA ARG A 203 -9.06 26.24 3.99
C ARG A 203 -7.95 26.67 4.95
N GLY A 204 -6.82 25.96 4.90
CA GLY A 204 -5.68 26.15 5.80
C GLY A 204 -4.35 25.93 5.10
N ASN A 205 -3.44 25.27 5.80
CA ASN A 205 -2.08 25.03 5.30
C ASN A 205 -2.07 23.90 4.25
N MET A 206 -2.47 22.70 4.65
CA MET A 206 -2.63 21.52 3.82
C MET A 206 -4.00 20.94 4.10
N ASP A 207 -4.80 20.69 3.08
CA ASP A 207 -6.15 20.13 3.22
C ASP A 207 -6.26 18.84 2.42
N TYR A 208 -7.17 17.95 2.81
CA TYR A 208 -7.54 16.80 1.99
C TYR A 208 -7.98 17.30 0.61
N TRP A 209 -7.36 16.80 -0.42
CA TRP A 209 -7.76 17.07 -1.80
C TRP A 209 -7.99 15.77 -2.54
N ILE A 210 -9.21 15.60 -3.05
CA ILE A 210 -9.59 14.43 -3.83
C ILE A 210 -10.00 14.83 -5.24
N VAL A 211 -9.65 13.98 -6.20
CA VAL A 211 -9.91 14.21 -7.61
C VAL A 211 -10.49 12.94 -8.23
N LYS A 212 -11.69 13.04 -8.78
CA LYS A 212 -12.32 11.97 -9.55
C LYS A 212 -11.98 12.14 -11.02
N LEU A 213 -11.47 11.07 -11.61
CA LEU A 213 -11.18 11.01 -13.05
C LEU A 213 -12.12 10.02 -13.74
N ASP A 214 -12.41 10.27 -15.00
CA ASP A 214 -13.04 9.32 -15.91
C ASP A 214 -12.06 8.18 -16.33
N LYS A 215 -12.52 7.27 -17.16
CA LYS A 215 -11.71 6.15 -17.69
C LYS A 215 -10.49 6.59 -18.52
N ALA A 216 -10.55 7.76 -19.15
CA ALA A 216 -9.48 8.32 -19.96
C ALA A 216 -8.51 9.20 -19.16
N GLY A 217 -8.74 9.37 -17.85
CA GLY A 217 -7.94 10.20 -16.98
C GLY A 217 -8.28 11.69 -17.06
N ALA A 218 -9.47 12.07 -17.55
CA ALA A 218 -9.96 13.44 -17.48
C ALA A 218 -10.66 13.70 -16.15
N ILE A 219 -10.51 14.92 -15.58
CA ILE A 219 -11.14 15.28 -14.31
C ILE A 219 -12.66 15.40 -14.51
N GLU A 220 -13.43 14.63 -13.73
CA GLU A 220 -14.88 14.76 -13.63
C GLU A 220 -15.28 15.78 -12.55
N TRP A 221 -14.66 15.67 -11.38
CA TRP A 221 -14.84 16.59 -10.27
C TRP A 221 -13.66 16.53 -9.31
N GLN A 222 -13.55 17.55 -8.46
CA GLN A 222 -12.56 17.61 -7.38
C GLN A 222 -13.17 18.27 -6.16
N LYS A 223 -12.69 17.91 -4.95
CA LYS A 223 -13.14 18.42 -3.66
C LYS A 223 -11.98 18.63 -2.72
N THR A 224 -12.07 19.71 -1.93
CA THR A 224 -11.13 20.01 -0.85
C THR A 224 -11.89 20.00 0.48
N TYR A 225 -11.33 19.32 1.50
CA TYR A 225 -11.87 19.33 2.85
C TYR A 225 -10.76 19.67 3.83
N GLY A 226 -11.00 20.62 4.72
CA GLY A 226 -10.00 21.04 5.68
C GLY A 226 -10.50 22.08 6.68
N GLY A 227 -9.63 22.39 7.63
CA GLY A 227 -9.79 23.43 8.61
C GLY A 227 -8.69 24.48 8.52
N GLN A 228 -8.41 25.17 9.63
CA GLN A 228 -7.49 26.30 9.65
C GLN A 228 -6.00 25.90 9.51
N TYR A 229 -5.64 24.69 9.91
CA TYR A 229 -4.26 24.23 9.93
C TYR A 229 -4.03 23.08 8.97
N ALA A 230 -3.22 22.08 9.35
CA ALA A 230 -2.89 20.96 8.49
C ALA A 230 -3.90 19.81 8.65
N ASP A 231 -4.44 19.39 7.53
CA ASP A 231 -5.31 18.24 7.40
C ASP A 231 -4.71 17.32 6.31
N ILE A 232 -4.13 16.18 6.74
CA ILE A 232 -3.34 15.30 5.90
C ILE A 232 -4.10 13.99 5.64
N LEU A 233 -4.56 13.78 4.42
CA LEU A 233 -5.17 12.53 4.01
C LEU A 233 -4.12 11.41 3.99
N ARG A 234 -4.46 10.24 4.52
CA ARG A 234 -3.58 9.07 4.54
C ARG A 234 -4.17 7.86 3.84
N SER A 235 -5.47 7.70 3.90
CA SER A 235 -6.16 6.52 3.37
C SER A 235 -7.54 6.89 2.83
N MET A 236 -7.92 6.24 1.75
CA MET A 236 -9.23 6.42 1.12
C MET A 236 -9.66 5.14 0.42
N GLU A 237 -10.95 4.82 0.50
CA GLU A 237 -11.54 3.65 -0.15
C GLU A 237 -12.95 3.96 -0.67
N GLN A 238 -13.37 3.29 -1.75
CA GLN A 238 -14.75 3.35 -2.22
C GLN A 238 -15.63 2.40 -1.40
N THR A 239 -16.67 2.93 -0.78
CA THR A 239 -17.60 2.17 0.07
C THR A 239 -18.67 1.42 -0.74
N ILE A 240 -19.32 0.43 -0.10
CA ILE A 240 -20.31 -0.45 -0.75
C ILE A 240 -21.48 0.35 -1.35
N ASP A 241 -21.87 1.46 -0.75
CA ASP A 241 -22.92 2.36 -1.21
C ASP A 241 -22.54 3.23 -2.43
N GLY A 242 -21.30 3.12 -2.91
CA GLY A 242 -20.78 3.91 -4.05
C GLY A 242 -20.08 5.20 -3.65
N GLY A 243 -20.22 5.64 -2.40
CA GLY A 243 -19.48 6.77 -1.84
C GLY A 243 -18.05 6.41 -1.47
N TYR A 244 -17.44 7.19 -0.58
CA TYR A 244 -16.05 7.00 -0.17
C TYR A 244 -15.87 7.24 1.31
N ILE A 245 -14.94 6.50 1.93
CA ILE A 245 -14.43 6.78 3.27
C ILE A 245 -13.02 7.34 3.14
N LEU A 246 -12.77 8.45 3.83
CA LEU A 246 -11.49 9.16 3.87
C LEU A 246 -11.01 9.21 5.32
N GLY A 247 -9.73 9.01 5.54
CA GLY A 247 -9.14 9.11 6.86
C GLY A 247 -7.72 9.63 6.83
N GLY A 248 -7.36 10.37 7.85
CA GLY A 248 -6.03 10.92 8.00
C GLY A 248 -5.85 11.66 9.32
N TYR A 249 -4.95 12.60 9.31
CA TYR A 249 -4.54 13.42 10.43
C TYR A 249 -5.11 14.84 10.32
N SER A 250 -5.53 15.42 11.42
CA SER A 250 -5.91 16.83 11.51
C SER A 250 -5.40 17.45 12.80
N ASN A 251 -4.75 18.61 12.71
CA ASN A 251 -4.48 19.47 13.85
C ASN A 251 -5.31 20.77 13.82
N SER A 252 -6.30 20.81 12.96
CA SER A 252 -7.24 21.94 12.87
C SER A 252 -8.25 21.93 14.02
N PRO A 253 -8.54 23.10 14.61
CA PRO A 253 -9.69 23.25 15.49
C PRO A 253 -10.99 23.11 14.68
N GLN A 254 -12.13 23.26 15.33
CA GLN A 254 -13.40 23.41 14.63
C GLN A 254 -13.35 24.65 13.73
N SER A 255 -13.18 24.45 12.43
CA SER A 255 -13.02 25.48 11.41
C SER A 255 -13.15 24.91 10.00
N GLY A 256 -13.46 25.75 9.00
CA GLY A 256 -13.64 25.29 7.63
C GLY A 256 -14.72 24.23 7.51
N ASP A 257 -14.35 23.07 6.97
CA ASP A 257 -15.24 21.92 6.85
C ASP A 257 -15.26 21.04 8.12
N LYS A 258 -14.29 21.20 9.03
CA LYS A 258 -14.17 20.42 10.26
C LYS A 258 -15.15 20.90 11.32
N THR A 259 -16.09 20.04 11.72
CA THR A 259 -17.19 20.40 12.64
C THR A 259 -16.90 20.10 14.10
N GLU A 260 -15.88 19.31 14.40
CA GLU A 260 -15.51 18.92 15.76
C GLU A 260 -14.20 19.56 16.20
N ALA A 261 -14.10 19.83 17.51
CA ALA A 261 -12.92 20.39 18.12
C ALA A 261 -11.75 19.38 18.13
N LEU A 262 -10.52 19.89 18.05
CA LEU A 262 -9.30 19.16 18.32
C LEU A 262 -9.27 18.71 19.78
N LYS A 263 -8.85 17.46 20.03
CA LYS A 263 -8.82 16.86 21.38
C LYS A 263 -7.42 16.87 22.00
N GLY A 264 -6.38 16.89 21.15
CA GLY A 264 -4.98 16.89 21.57
C GLY A 264 -4.09 17.76 20.71
N ILE A 265 -2.92 17.22 20.31
CA ILE A 265 -1.98 17.87 19.40
C ILE A 265 -2.42 17.66 17.95
N GLY A 266 -2.90 16.45 17.65
CA GLY A 266 -3.46 16.04 16.39
C GLY A 266 -4.33 14.81 16.57
N ASP A 267 -5.33 14.66 15.73
CA ASP A 267 -6.33 13.61 15.85
C ASP A 267 -6.59 12.90 14.51
N PHE A 268 -7.13 11.69 14.56
CA PHE A 268 -7.75 11.05 13.40
C PHE A 268 -8.94 11.89 12.97
N TRP A 269 -8.98 12.29 11.73
CA TRP A 269 -10.14 12.90 11.11
C TRP A 269 -10.65 12.01 9.99
N ILE A 270 -11.91 11.55 10.14
CA ILE A 270 -12.53 10.61 9.22
C ILE A 270 -13.79 11.24 8.63
N LEU A 271 -13.90 11.17 7.29
CA LEU A 271 -15.04 11.66 6.54
C LEU A 271 -15.65 10.52 5.72
N LYS A 272 -16.95 10.36 5.80
CA LYS A 272 -17.75 9.59 4.85
C LYS A 272 -18.43 10.57 3.88
N ILE A 273 -18.17 10.35 2.59
CA ILE A 273 -18.77 11.17 1.52
C ILE A 273 -19.57 10.31 0.56
N ASN A 274 -20.53 10.90 -0.12
CA ASN A 274 -21.28 10.24 -1.19
C ASN A 274 -20.48 10.23 -2.50
N GLU A 275 -21.06 9.65 -3.56
CA GLU A 275 -20.44 9.55 -4.91
C GLU A 275 -20.11 10.91 -5.56
N LYS A 276 -20.76 12.01 -5.10
CA LYS A 276 -20.55 13.37 -5.59
C LYS A 276 -19.57 14.19 -4.76
N GLY A 277 -18.99 13.59 -3.71
CA GLY A 277 -18.08 14.26 -2.79
C GLY A 277 -18.79 15.11 -1.72
N GLU A 278 -20.08 14.90 -1.43
CA GLU A 278 -20.78 15.59 -0.35
C GLU A 278 -20.61 14.83 0.96
N ILE A 279 -20.25 15.52 2.04
CA ILE A 279 -20.04 14.91 3.37
C ILE A 279 -21.38 14.37 3.89
N GLN A 280 -21.41 13.07 4.22
CA GLN A 280 -22.54 12.42 4.87
C GLN A 280 -22.38 12.44 6.39
N TRP A 281 -21.18 12.16 6.88
CA TRP A 281 -20.77 12.32 8.26
C TRP A 281 -19.26 12.54 8.37
N GLN A 282 -18.82 13.09 9.49
CA GLN A 282 -17.42 13.23 9.85
C GLN A 282 -17.25 13.12 11.35
N ASN A 283 -16.14 12.56 11.80
CA ASN A 283 -15.82 12.43 13.21
C ASN A 283 -14.33 12.64 13.45
N THR A 284 -14.01 13.15 14.65
CA THR A 284 -12.65 13.34 15.15
C THR A 284 -12.41 12.37 16.31
N TYR A 285 -11.38 11.50 16.17
CA TYR A 285 -11.01 10.55 17.22
C TYR A 285 -9.60 10.84 17.69
N GLY A 286 -9.43 10.95 19.00
CA GLY A 286 -8.14 11.26 19.60
C GLY A 286 -8.20 11.36 21.12
N GLY A 287 -7.06 11.64 21.71
CA GLY A 287 -6.87 11.89 23.11
C GLY A 287 -6.02 13.16 23.32
N ASN A 288 -5.34 13.26 24.47
CA ASN A 288 -4.55 14.44 24.82
C ASN A 288 -3.17 14.55 24.11
N GLY A 289 -2.79 13.56 23.31
CA GLY A 289 -1.53 13.49 22.60
C GLY A 289 -1.64 13.75 21.11
N ASP A 290 -0.68 13.20 20.36
CA ASP A 290 -0.66 13.19 18.90
C ASP A 290 -1.17 11.84 18.39
N ASN A 291 -2.19 11.87 17.54
CA ASN A 291 -2.87 10.69 17.01
C ASN A 291 -2.86 10.77 15.49
N GLN A 292 -2.20 9.83 14.81
CA GLN A 292 -2.01 9.83 13.37
C GLN A 292 -2.63 8.59 12.74
N LEU A 293 -3.69 8.76 11.97
CA LEU A 293 -4.30 7.68 11.19
C LEU A 293 -3.45 7.40 9.95
N TYR A 294 -3.25 6.11 9.64
CA TYR A 294 -2.55 5.65 8.44
C TYR A 294 -3.43 4.84 7.51
N VAL A 295 -4.39 4.09 8.04
CA VAL A 295 -5.21 3.17 7.25
C VAL A 295 -6.67 3.22 7.72
N ILE A 296 -7.60 3.25 6.77
CA ILE A 296 -9.03 3.03 7.02
C ILE A 296 -9.61 2.14 5.92
N HIS A 297 -10.45 1.18 6.30
CA HIS A 297 -11.17 0.28 5.40
C HIS A 297 -12.62 0.12 5.82
N GLN A 298 -13.51 -0.07 4.85
CA GLN A 298 -14.84 -0.56 5.14
C GLN A 298 -14.80 -2.07 5.37
N THR A 299 -15.39 -2.53 6.47
CA THR A 299 -15.43 -3.95 6.85
C THR A 299 -16.63 -4.68 6.24
N GLN A 300 -16.57 -6.03 6.21
CA GLN A 300 -17.60 -6.88 5.61
C GLN A 300 -18.97 -6.72 6.26
N ASP A 301 -19.03 -6.30 7.52
CA ASP A 301 -20.26 -5.98 8.27
C ASP A 301 -20.87 -4.60 7.93
N GLY A 302 -20.23 -3.83 7.04
CA GLY A 302 -20.65 -2.50 6.61
C GLY A 302 -20.10 -1.36 7.46
N GLY A 303 -19.50 -1.64 8.61
CA GLY A 303 -18.79 -0.67 9.44
C GLY A 303 -17.40 -0.34 8.88
N TYR A 304 -16.51 0.16 9.74
CA TYR A 304 -15.15 0.55 9.35
C TYR A 304 -14.13 0.07 10.38
N ILE A 305 -12.91 -0.15 9.92
CA ILE A 305 -11.75 -0.32 10.78
C ILE A 305 -10.70 0.73 10.42
N ALA A 306 -10.23 1.45 11.44
CA ALA A 306 -9.24 2.51 11.30
C ALA A 306 -8.03 2.21 12.17
N GLY A 307 -6.85 2.37 11.63
CA GLY A 307 -5.59 2.10 12.33
C GLY A 307 -4.58 3.19 12.13
N GLY A 308 -3.78 3.41 13.15
CA GLY A 308 -2.71 4.39 13.15
C GLY A 308 -1.92 4.35 14.45
N ASN A 309 -1.39 5.49 14.85
CA ASN A 309 -0.53 5.62 16.01
C ASN A 309 -1.11 6.63 17.00
N SER A 310 -0.84 6.39 18.28
CA SER A 310 -1.20 7.31 19.35
C SER A 310 -0.12 7.33 20.44
N ASN A 311 0.23 8.52 20.91
CA ASN A 311 0.99 8.71 22.13
C ASN A 311 0.16 9.33 23.27
N SER A 312 -1.17 9.29 23.14
CA SER A 312 -2.09 9.81 24.15
C SER A 312 -2.05 8.97 25.42
N THR A 313 -1.96 9.66 26.56
CA THR A 313 -2.08 9.03 27.89
C THR A 313 -3.53 8.85 28.34
N SER A 314 -4.48 9.52 27.67
CA SER A 314 -5.92 9.37 27.81
C SER A 314 -6.57 9.29 26.44
N THR A 315 -6.72 8.09 25.92
CA THR A 315 -7.61 7.84 24.79
C THR A 315 -9.05 7.77 25.28
N LEU A 316 -10.03 7.88 24.38
CA LEU A 316 -11.50 7.84 24.60
C LEU A 316 -12.01 6.61 25.41
N THR A 317 -11.26 6.09 26.32
CA THR A 317 -11.58 4.87 27.04
C THR A 317 -12.12 5.15 28.43
N SER A 318 -13.42 5.39 28.51
CA SER A 318 -14.21 4.90 29.67
C SER A 318 -14.06 3.36 29.89
N LEU A 319 -13.24 2.67 29.10
CA LEU A 319 -13.01 1.21 29.07
C LEU A 319 -11.55 0.81 29.28
N GLY A 320 -10.78 1.56 30.08
CA GLY A 320 -9.50 1.07 30.64
C GLY A 320 -8.35 0.92 29.62
N GLY A 321 -7.90 2.01 28.99
CA GLY A 321 -6.65 2.02 28.23
C GLY A 321 -5.42 2.13 29.13
N MET A 322 -4.37 1.39 28.85
CA MET A 322 -3.10 1.48 29.56
C MET A 322 -2.39 2.79 29.26
N VAL A 323 -1.67 3.32 30.26
CA VAL A 323 -0.79 4.48 30.09
C VAL A 323 0.40 4.05 29.23
N SER A 324 0.48 4.55 28.01
CA SER A 324 1.63 4.37 27.13
C SER A 324 2.79 5.29 27.54
N ASN A 325 4.02 4.76 27.53
CA ASN A 325 5.26 5.56 27.68
C ASN A 325 5.91 5.81 26.29
N GLY A 326 5.19 5.69 25.21
CA GLY A 326 5.70 5.81 23.84
C GLY A 326 4.60 6.12 22.84
N THR A 327 4.82 5.75 21.60
CA THR A 327 3.83 5.78 20.52
C THR A 327 3.45 4.34 20.20
N ASP A 328 2.17 4.01 20.29
CA ASP A 328 1.65 2.65 20.10
C ASP A 328 0.71 2.58 18.91
N TYR A 329 0.48 1.38 18.37
CA TYR A 329 -0.61 1.16 17.43
C TYR A 329 -1.94 1.44 18.12
N TRP A 330 -2.77 2.20 17.47
CA TRP A 330 -4.13 2.46 17.89
C TRP A 330 -5.12 2.07 16.80
N VAL A 331 -6.06 1.20 17.14
CA VAL A 331 -7.05 0.64 16.21
C VAL A 331 -8.44 0.87 16.73
N LEU A 332 -9.31 1.35 15.86
CA LEU A 332 -10.72 1.61 16.10
C LEU A 332 -11.58 0.75 15.18
N LYS A 333 -12.53 0.02 15.74
CA LYS A 333 -13.66 -0.54 14.99
C LYS A 333 -14.85 0.40 15.14
N LEU A 334 -15.41 0.80 14.01
CA LEU A 334 -16.53 1.73 13.93
C LEU A 334 -17.73 1.04 13.29
N ASP A 335 -18.92 1.45 13.64
CA ASP A 335 -20.13 1.08 12.93
C ASP A 335 -20.29 1.87 11.62
N GLU A 336 -21.38 1.67 10.90
CA GLU A 336 -21.67 2.33 9.61
C GLU A 336 -21.86 3.85 9.74
N LYS A 337 -22.15 4.36 10.94
CA LYS A 337 -22.35 5.80 11.25
C LYS A 337 -21.08 6.46 11.78
N GLY A 338 -20.02 5.70 12.00
CA GLY A 338 -18.77 6.16 12.59
C GLY A 338 -18.75 6.10 14.12
N ASP A 339 -19.75 5.51 14.79
CA ASP A 339 -19.71 5.33 16.24
C ASP A 339 -18.72 4.20 16.62
N VAL A 340 -17.95 4.42 17.70
CA VAL A 340 -16.93 3.47 18.14
C VAL A 340 -17.56 2.21 18.74
N ILE A 341 -17.31 1.05 18.13
CA ILE A 341 -17.69 -0.27 18.67
C ILE A 341 -16.65 -0.70 19.70
N TRP A 342 -15.36 -0.67 19.31
CA TRP A 342 -14.25 -0.90 20.22
C TRP A 342 -13.01 -0.08 19.82
N SER A 343 -12.12 0.10 20.79
CA SER A 343 -10.86 0.81 20.68
C SER A 343 -9.76 0.02 21.38
N LYS A 344 -8.65 -0.27 20.70
CA LYS A 344 -7.53 -1.07 21.23
C LYS A 344 -6.20 -0.44 20.89
N THR A 345 -5.25 -0.57 21.82
CA THR A 345 -3.84 -0.23 21.62
C THR A 345 -2.98 -1.47 21.71
N TYR A 346 -1.91 -1.52 20.87
CA TYR A 346 -0.96 -2.63 20.85
C TYR A 346 0.46 -2.08 20.89
N ASP A 347 1.22 -2.53 21.89
CA ASP A 347 2.58 -2.09 22.21
C ASP A 347 3.58 -3.18 21.78
N PHE A 348 4.60 -2.80 21.01
CA PHE A 348 5.74 -3.62 20.62
C PHE A 348 7.07 -3.03 21.12
N GLY A 349 7.06 -1.79 21.61
CA GLY A 349 8.27 -1.10 22.07
C GLY A 349 8.06 0.38 22.36
N LYS A 350 9.07 1.21 22.07
CA LYS A 350 9.00 2.65 22.42
C LYS A 350 8.26 3.49 21.39
N THR A 351 8.49 3.20 20.10
CA THR A 351 7.85 3.91 19.01
C THR A 351 7.40 2.91 17.98
N ASP A 352 6.11 2.66 17.96
CA ASP A 352 5.46 1.72 17.07
C ASP A 352 4.67 2.48 16.01
N VAL A 353 4.92 2.18 14.74
CA VAL A 353 4.28 2.83 13.59
C VAL A 353 3.48 1.80 12.80
N LEU A 354 2.15 1.90 12.84
CA LEU A 354 1.25 1.09 12.04
C LEU A 354 1.21 1.65 10.61
N THR A 355 1.41 0.79 9.62
CA THR A 355 1.42 1.18 8.20
C THR A 355 0.47 0.37 7.33
N SER A 356 0.01 -0.78 7.85
CA SER A 356 -0.85 -1.71 7.11
C SER A 356 -1.91 -2.30 8.03
N LEU A 357 -3.13 -2.38 7.52
CA LEU A 357 -4.28 -2.98 8.20
C LEU A 357 -5.19 -3.54 7.11
N VAL A 358 -5.55 -4.81 7.21
CA VAL A 358 -6.47 -5.47 6.27
C VAL A 358 -7.42 -6.39 7.01
N GLU A 359 -8.66 -6.48 6.55
CA GLU A 359 -9.62 -7.49 7.00
C GLU A 359 -9.44 -8.77 6.18
N ASN A 360 -9.29 -9.90 6.88
CA ASN A 360 -9.22 -11.21 6.26
C ASN A 360 -10.62 -11.78 5.97
N LYS A 361 -10.70 -12.82 5.15
CA LYS A 361 -11.96 -13.51 4.83
C LYS A 361 -12.67 -14.13 6.02
N ASP A 362 -11.93 -14.44 7.09
CA ASP A 362 -12.41 -14.98 8.35
C ASP A 362 -12.83 -13.90 9.37
N GLN A 363 -12.96 -12.64 8.92
CA GLN A 363 -13.29 -11.45 9.71
C GLN A 363 -12.23 -11.07 10.77
N SER A 364 -11.10 -11.76 10.80
CA SER A 364 -9.94 -11.33 11.57
C SER A 364 -9.24 -10.16 10.87
N TYR A 365 -8.45 -9.40 11.63
CA TYR A 365 -7.68 -8.28 11.07
C TYR A 365 -6.19 -8.61 11.14
N LEU A 366 -5.48 -8.28 10.07
CA LEU A 366 -4.03 -8.38 9.99
C LEU A 366 -3.44 -6.98 10.00
N ILE A 367 -2.62 -6.69 11.00
CA ILE A 367 -2.02 -5.39 11.25
C ILE A 367 -0.52 -5.50 11.04
N GLY A 368 0.04 -4.58 10.28
CA GLY A 368 1.46 -4.48 9.99
C GLY A 368 2.02 -3.12 10.34
N GLY A 369 3.29 -3.10 10.69
CA GLY A 369 4.01 -1.88 10.96
C GLY A 369 5.42 -2.20 11.42
N TYR A 370 6.06 -1.24 12.06
CA TYR A 370 7.44 -1.40 12.53
C TYR A 370 7.66 -0.73 13.89
N THR A 371 8.70 -1.18 14.60
CA THR A 371 9.16 -0.56 15.83
C THR A 371 10.50 0.14 15.58
N GLN A 372 10.65 1.36 16.12
CA GLN A 372 11.91 2.08 16.17
C GLN A 372 12.41 2.14 17.62
N SER A 373 13.64 1.71 17.86
CA SER A 373 14.34 1.98 19.11
C SER A 373 15.00 3.35 19.02
N GLU A 374 14.99 4.13 20.11
CA GLU A 374 15.81 5.37 20.17
C GLU A 374 17.29 5.01 19.92
N SER A 375 17.90 5.66 18.93
CA SER A 375 19.36 5.67 18.80
C SER A 375 19.93 6.26 20.10
N LYS A 376 20.68 5.48 20.86
CA LYS A 376 21.41 6.00 22.01
C LYS A 376 22.28 7.17 21.54
N PRO A 377 22.19 8.36 22.16
CA PRO A 377 23.18 9.39 21.90
C PRO A 377 24.56 8.78 22.20
N ALA A 378 25.53 9.00 21.32
CA ALA A 378 26.90 8.59 21.55
C ALA A 378 27.34 9.09 22.92
N ALA A 379 27.64 8.16 23.83
CA ALA A 379 27.96 8.46 25.22
C ALA A 379 29.31 9.18 25.29
N GLY A 380 29.27 10.51 25.35
CA GLY A 380 30.31 11.38 25.88
C GLY A 380 29.85 11.91 27.23
N GLY A 381 30.05 11.16 28.30
CA GLY A 381 29.70 11.60 29.66
C GLY A 381 29.85 10.48 30.68
N ILE A 382 30.75 10.73 31.61
CA ILE A 382 31.20 10.04 32.81
C ILE A 382 30.23 9.03 33.42
N ALA A 383 30.74 7.79 33.61
CA ALA A 383 30.12 6.63 34.20
C ALA A 383 29.51 6.88 35.59
N GLY A 384 28.18 6.78 35.70
CA GLY A 384 27.47 6.48 36.94
C GLY A 384 27.05 5.00 36.90
N LYS A 385 27.56 4.21 37.88
CA LYS A 385 27.17 2.81 38.06
C LYS A 385 25.66 2.71 38.32
N ALA A 386 24.92 2.16 37.36
CA ALA A 386 23.57 1.65 37.58
C ALA A 386 23.65 0.14 37.69
N THR A 387 23.23 -0.37 38.85
CA THR A 387 23.17 -1.75 39.26
C THR A 387 22.21 -2.56 38.38
N GLY A 388 22.74 -3.57 37.75
CA GLY A 388 22.25 -4.89 37.45
C GLY A 388 20.76 -5.11 37.13
N LEU A 389 20.41 -4.96 35.84
CA LEU A 389 19.48 -5.85 35.12
C LEU A 389 19.88 -5.74 33.67
N THR A 390 20.44 -6.80 33.12
CA THR A 390 20.87 -6.87 31.74
C THR A 390 19.61 -6.86 30.86
N ASN A 391 19.49 -5.85 29.98
CA ASN A 391 18.46 -5.70 28.94
C ASN A 391 18.52 -6.81 27.86
N LYS A 392 18.56 -8.07 28.27
CA LYS A 392 18.61 -9.22 27.34
C LYS A 392 17.24 -9.77 26.96
N ASP A 393 16.16 -9.36 27.64
CA ASP A 393 14.83 -9.96 27.48
C ASP A 393 13.68 -8.99 27.17
N ARG A 394 13.94 -7.70 26.97
CA ARG A 394 12.96 -6.78 26.37
C ARG A 394 13.33 -6.54 24.91
N GLY A 395 12.46 -7.02 24.02
CA GLY A 395 12.68 -7.05 22.59
C GLY A 395 12.62 -5.69 21.88
N ASP A 396 13.44 -4.72 22.30
CA ASP A 396 13.64 -3.45 21.55
C ASP A 396 14.47 -3.71 20.29
N LYS A 397 13.90 -4.42 19.34
CA LYS A 397 14.52 -4.63 18.03
C LYS A 397 13.73 -3.84 17.02
N ASN A 398 14.41 -2.90 16.35
CA ASN A 398 13.90 -2.35 15.09
C ASN A 398 13.49 -3.50 14.18
N GLY A 399 12.30 -3.46 13.60
CA GLY A 399 11.88 -4.55 12.74
C GLY A 399 10.44 -4.44 12.27
N TYR A 400 10.11 -5.28 11.33
CA TYR A 400 8.76 -5.48 10.84
C TYR A 400 7.93 -6.21 11.88
N ASN A 401 6.77 -5.67 12.22
CA ASN A 401 5.79 -6.29 13.11
C ASN A 401 4.55 -6.72 12.32
N ALA A 402 4.11 -7.94 12.58
CA ALA A 402 2.83 -8.46 12.13
C ALA A 402 2.02 -8.88 13.36
N LEU A 403 0.76 -8.48 13.39
CA LEU A 403 -0.21 -8.79 14.44
C LEU A 403 -1.50 -9.26 13.79
N LYS A 404 -2.03 -10.39 14.19
CA LYS A 404 -3.38 -10.84 13.85
C LYS A 404 -4.27 -10.74 15.07
N ILE A 405 -5.43 -10.11 14.89
CA ILE A 405 -6.47 -9.96 15.92
C ILE A 405 -7.78 -10.54 15.41
N ASP A 406 -8.66 -10.94 16.31
CA ASP A 406 -10.03 -11.37 15.99
C ASP A 406 -10.98 -10.19 15.74
N GLU A 407 -12.25 -10.46 15.48
CA GLU A 407 -13.29 -9.44 15.25
C GLU A 407 -13.51 -8.50 16.45
N ASN A 408 -13.14 -8.92 17.66
CA ASN A 408 -13.27 -8.16 18.91
C ASN A 408 -12.00 -7.37 19.27
N GLY A 409 -10.96 -7.45 18.42
CA GLY A 409 -9.67 -6.83 18.67
C GLY A 409 -8.77 -7.59 19.64
N GLU A 410 -9.06 -8.87 19.96
CA GLU A 410 -8.20 -9.68 20.81
C GLU A 410 -7.05 -10.30 19.99
N GLU A 411 -5.84 -10.28 20.56
CA GLU A 411 -4.66 -10.80 19.89
C GLU A 411 -4.75 -12.31 19.68
N MET A 412 -4.62 -12.74 18.43
CA MET A 412 -4.50 -14.16 18.07
C MET A 412 -3.04 -14.59 18.02
N TRP A 413 -2.20 -13.78 17.37
CA TRP A 413 -0.74 -13.98 17.33
C TRP A 413 -0.02 -12.71 16.93
N ARG A 414 1.27 -12.61 17.26
CA ARG A 414 2.20 -11.58 16.77
C ARG A 414 3.52 -12.18 16.30
N LYS A 415 4.19 -11.50 15.38
CA LYS A 415 5.50 -11.86 14.85
C LYS A 415 6.31 -10.62 14.56
N THR A 416 7.56 -10.60 15.02
CA THR A 416 8.56 -9.61 14.64
C THR A 416 9.62 -10.26 13.76
N VAL A 417 9.96 -9.61 12.64
CA VAL A 417 11.06 -9.97 11.75
C VAL A 417 11.98 -8.76 11.67
N ALA A 418 13.18 -8.89 12.20
CA ALA A 418 14.12 -7.80 12.32
C ALA A 418 15.45 -8.13 11.63
N SER A 419 16.06 -7.14 11.01
CA SER A 419 17.47 -7.14 10.62
C SER A 419 18.37 -6.60 11.75
N ASN A 420 19.59 -6.18 11.43
CA ASN A 420 20.49 -5.52 12.37
C ASN A 420 20.46 -3.98 12.26
N GLY A 421 19.60 -3.42 11.39
CA GLY A 421 19.52 -2.00 11.11
C GLY A 421 18.11 -1.43 11.27
N GLU A 422 17.81 -0.41 10.50
CA GLU A 422 16.50 0.22 10.45
C GLU A 422 15.63 -0.50 9.42
N ASP A 423 14.51 -1.04 9.86
CA ASP A 423 13.54 -1.76 9.04
C ASP A 423 12.19 -1.07 9.13
N VAL A 424 11.63 -0.65 7.99
CA VAL A 424 10.36 0.07 7.86
C VAL A 424 9.40 -0.76 7.03
N LEU A 425 8.46 -1.44 7.67
CA LEU A 425 7.38 -2.15 6.98
C LEU A 425 6.39 -1.15 6.40
N GLN A 426 6.01 -1.34 5.15
CA GLN A 426 4.97 -0.54 4.49
C GLN A 426 3.69 -1.33 4.25
N LYS A 427 3.80 -2.61 3.87
CA LYS A 427 2.65 -3.46 3.57
C LYS A 427 2.78 -4.86 4.15
N LEU A 428 1.65 -5.34 4.64
CA LEU A 428 1.44 -6.70 5.09
C LEU A 428 0.10 -7.21 4.57
N PHE A 429 0.07 -8.35 3.90
CA PHE A 429 -1.16 -8.95 3.41
C PHE A 429 -1.05 -10.48 3.33
N GLU A 430 -2.23 -11.14 3.33
CA GLU A 430 -2.32 -12.58 3.16
C GLU A 430 -2.02 -12.97 1.72
N THR A 431 -1.24 -14.03 1.54
CA THR A 431 -0.93 -14.60 0.23
C THR A 431 -1.85 -15.78 -0.10
N ARG A 432 -1.94 -16.16 -1.38
CA ARG A 432 -2.82 -17.23 -1.84
C ARG A 432 -2.62 -18.56 -1.10
N ASP A 433 -1.40 -18.90 -0.77
CA ASP A 433 -1.04 -20.14 -0.07
C ASP A 433 -1.36 -20.12 1.43
N GLY A 434 -1.97 -19.03 1.92
CA GLY A 434 -2.37 -18.85 3.31
C GLY A 434 -1.24 -18.36 4.21
N GLY A 435 -0.08 -18.03 3.65
CA GLY A 435 0.97 -17.29 4.34
C GLY A 435 0.76 -15.78 4.27
N TYR A 436 1.80 -15.02 4.61
CA TYR A 436 1.76 -13.54 4.58
C TYR A 436 3.01 -12.99 3.91
N LEU A 437 2.86 -11.87 3.19
CA LEU A 437 3.97 -11.10 2.64
C LEU A 437 4.13 -9.81 3.44
N MET A 438 5.35 -9.57 3.91
CA MET A 438 5.80 -8.34 4.55
C MET A 438 6.71 -7.63 3.57
N ALA A 439 6.40 -6.41 3.19
CA ALA A 439 7.17 -5.62 2.22
C ALA A 439 7.45 -4.23 2.75
N GLY A 440 8.69 -3.80 2.65
CA GLY A 440 9.13 -2.51 3.16
C GLY A 440 10.57 -2.18 2.76
N THR A 441 11.17 -1.28 3.51
CA THR A 441 12.56 -0.83 3.31
C THR A 441 13.43 -1.27 4.46
N SER A 442 14.67 -1.68 4.18
CA SER A 442 15.66 -2.03 5.20
C SER A 442 17.01 -1.38 4.90
N LYS A 443 17.54 -0.68 5.91
CA LYS A 443 18.88 -0.09 5.93
C LYS A 443 19.81 -0.93 6.78
N SER A 444 20.12 -2.14 6.33
CA SER A 444 21.02 -3.01 7.10
C SER A 444 21.87 -3.89 6.18
N GLY A 445 23.02 -4.26 6.68
CA GLY A 445 23.81 -5.36 6.14
C GLY A 445 23.12 -6.72 6.36
N THR A 446 23.84 -7.79 6.03
CA THR A 446 23.37 -9.16 6.27
C THR A 446 23.18 -9.46 7.75
N SER A 447 22.14 -10.23 8.07
CA SER A 447 21.79 -10.60 9.44
C SER A 447 21.15 -11.99 9.47
N LYS A 448 20.67 -12.44 10.65
CA LYS A 448 19.99 -13.73 10.78
C LYS A 448 18.75 -13.85 9.86
N ASN A 449 18.02 -12.76 9.64
CA ASN A 449 16.77 -12.75 8.89
C ASN A 449 16.88 -12.02 7.54
N LYS A 450 18.05 -11.46 7.21
CA LYS A 450 18.32 -10.77 5.94
C LYS A 450 19.61 -11.29 5.34
N ASN A 451 19.54 -12.04 4.25
CA ASN A 451 20.68 -12.76 3.67
C ASN A 451 21.53 -11.87 2.76
N SER A 452 20.97 -10.77 2.25
CA SER A 452 21.66 -9.87 1.33
C SER A 452 21.41 -8.40 1.64
N SER A 453 22.35 -7.55 1.25
CA SER A 453 22.25 -6.10 1.23
C SER A 453 22.95 -5.62 -0.04
N ILE A 454 22.36 -4.64 -0.73
CA ILE A 454 22.88 -4.16 -2.02
C ILE A 454 23.40 -2.74 -1.90
N GLY A 455 22.66 -1.86 -1.25
CA GLY A 455 23.01 -0.46 -1.15
C GLY A 455 22.75 0.18 0.21
N GLY A 456 22.29 1.41 0.18
CA GLY A 456 21.95 2.18 1.38
C GLY A 456 20.67 1.67 2.04
N ASN A 457 19.53 2.01 1.45
CA ASN A 457 18.24 1.42 1.75
C ASN A 457 17.85 0.51 0.58
N ASP A 458 17.30 -0.66 0.88
CA ASP A 458 16.84 -1.61 -0.13
C ASP A 458 15.37 -1.96 0.11
N PHE A 459 14.63 -2.33 -0.92
CA PHE A 459 13.38 -3.05 -0.74
C PHE A 459 13.68 -4.38 -0.06
N TRP A 460 13.04 -4.64 1.05
CA TRP A 460 13.16 -5.92 1.76
C TRP A 460 11.79 -6.57 1.87
N VAL A 461 11.69 -7.78 1.34
CA VAL A 461 10.44 -8.54 1.25
C VAL A 461 10.64 -9.86 1.96
N VAL A 462 9.72 -10.17 2.87
CA VAL A 462 9.76 -11.38 3.68
C VAL A 462 8.43 -12.11 3.54
N LYS A 463 8.46 -13.36 3.10
CA LYS A 463 7.30 -14.23 3.10
C LYS A 463 7.33 -15.15 4.31
N ILE A 464 6.26 -15.15 5.09
CA ILE A 464 6.11 -16.00 6.28
C ILE A 464 4.96 -17.00 6.08
N LYS A 465 5.11 -18.19 6.67
CA LYS A 465 4.10 -19.24 6.68
C LYS A 465 3.25 -19.14 7.95
N ASP A 466 1.93 -19.28 7.80
CA ASP A 466 1.05 -19.48 8.95
C ASP A 466 0.94 -20.98 9.28
N LYS A 467 1.56 -21.41 10.38
CA LYS A 467 1.53 -22.80 10.82
C LYS A 467 0.16 -23.28 11.30
N LEU A 468 -0.73 -22.33 11.61
CA LEU A 468 -2.10 -22.64 12.07
C LEU A 468 -3.03 -22.91 10.89
N LYS A 469 -2.63 -22.54 9.67
CA LYS A 469 -3.40 -22.81 8.45
C LYS A 469 -2.90 -24.06 7.74
N PRO A 470 -3.81 -24.96 7.32
CA PRO A 470 -3.41 -26.12 6.52
C PRO A 470 -2.78 -25.65 5.20
N GLU A 471 -1.72 -26.34 4.75
CA GLU A 471 -1.16 -26.08 3.42
C GLU A 471 -2.22 -26.27 2.36
N LYS A 472 -2.48 -25.23 1.57
CA LYS A 472 -3.29 -25.38 0.36
C LYS A 472 -2.49 -26.22 -0.63
N VAL A 473 -2.98 -27.41 -0.94
CA VAL A 473 -2.37 -28.27 -1.97
C VAL A 473 -2.30 -27.48 -3.28
N LYS A 474 -1.11 -27.18 -3.76
CA LYS A 474 -0.90 -26.53 -5.06
C LYS A 474 -1.46 -27.47 -6.15
N ALA A 475 -2.35 -26.98 -6.99
CA ALA A 475 -2.74 -27.72 -8.19
C ALA A 475 -1.49 -27.92 -9.05
N LYS A 476 -1.16 -29.19 -9.38
CA LYS A 476 -0.02 -29.55 -10.24
C LYS A 476 -0.34 -29.35 -11.74
N GLY A 477 -1.20 -28.42 -12.10
CA GLY A 477 -1.62 -28.14 -13.45
C GLY A 477 -1.35 -26.70 -13.84
N ILE A 478 -2.09 -26.23 -14.85
CA ILE A 478 -2.07 -24.83 -15.29
C ILE A 478 -3.40 -24.15 -15.01
N GLU A 479 -3.36 -22.85 -14.80
CA GLU A 479 -4.54 -22.02 -14.54
C GLU A 479 -4.45 -20.72 -15.36
N ALA A 480 -5.59 -20.23 -15.86
CA ALA A 480 -5.65 -18.97 -16.60
C ALA A 480 -6.32 -17.88 -15.75
N ILE A 481 -5.64 -16.74 -15.56
CA ILE A 481 -6.11 -15.64 -14.71
C ILE A 481 -5.79 -14.30 -15.36
N PRO A 482 -6.80 -13.43 -15.54
CA PRO A 482 -8.24 -13.65 -15.34
C PRO A 482 -8.83 -14.61 -16.35
N ASN A 483 -9.91 -15.28 -15.99
CA ASN A 483 -10.76 -16.06 -16.89
C ASN A 483 -12.22 -15.99 -16.39
N PRO A 484 -13.15 -15.31 -17.06
CA PRO A 484 -13.03 -14.71 -18.40
C PRO A 484 -12.04 -13.55 -18.51
N VAL A 485 -11.58 -13.29 -19.75
CA VAL A 485 -10.62 -12.27 -20.09
C VAL A 485 -11.21 -11.24 -21.07
N VAL A 486 -10.74 -10.00 -20.99
CA VAL A 486 -11.07 -8.92 -21.95
C VAL A 486 -9.97 -8.77 -23.00
N THR A 487 -8.73 -8.63 -22.58
CA THR A 487 -7.57 -8.40 -23.48
C THR A 487 -6.50 -9.45 -23.36
N PHE A 488 -6.11 -9.83 -22.15
CA PHE A 488 -5.03 -10.80 -21.91
C PHE A 488 -5.35 -11.67 -20.69
N THR A 489 -4.67 -12.81 -20.58
CA THR A 489 -4.68 -13.68 -19.39
C THR A 489 -3.27 -14.17 -19.09
N ASN A 490 -2.97 -14.37 -17.83
CA ASN A 490 -1.75 -15.04 -17.39
C ASN A 490 -2.04 -16.53 -17.20
N ILE A 491 -1.21 -17.37 -17.79
CA ILE A 491 -1.21 -18.81 -17.54
C ILE A 491 -0.23 -19.08 -16.44
N ILE A 492 -0.73 -19.52 -15.29
CA ILE A 492 0.07 -19.88 -14.12
C ILE A 492 0.40 -21.36 -14.19
N ILE A 493 1.69 -21.69 -14.22
CA ILE A 493 2.19 -23.06 -14.27
C ILE A 493 2.53 -23.50 -12.84
N GLY A 494 1.78 -24.48 -12.33
CA GLY A 494 1.86 -24.94 -10.94
C GLY A 494 3.06 -25.84 -10.60
N TYR A 495 4.03 -26.02 -11.53
CA TYR A 495 5.20 -26.92 -11.38
C TYR A 495 6.45 -26.31 -11.98
N GLU A 496 7.63 -26.76 -11.52
CA GLU A 496 8.92 -26.35 -12.05
C GLU A 496 9.20 -27.02 -13.41
N TYR A 497 9.80 -26.30 -14.34
CA TYR A 497 10.24 -26.79 -15.63
C TYR A 497 11.41 -25.94 -16.18
N GLU A 498 12.16 -26.45 -17.15
CA GLU A 498 13.32 -25.76 -17.70
C GLU A 498 12.97 -24.96 -18.97
N ARG A 499 12.17 -25.54 -19.84
CA ARG A 499 11.75 -24.96 -21.13
C ARG A 499 10.40 -25.48 -21.56
N GLY A 500 9.68 -24.65 -22.29
CA GLY A 500 8.36 -25.00 -22.79
C GLY A 500 7.92 -24.17 -23.98
N THR A 501 6.73 -24.48 -24.47
CA THR A 501 6.04 -23.75 -25.55
C THR A 501 4.58 -23.54 -25.15
N ALA A 502 4.12 -22.30 -25.28
CA ALA A 502 2.70 -21.97 -25.22
C ALA A 502 2.12 -21.91 -26.63
N THR A 503 0.93 -22.49 -26.81
CA THR A 503 0.19 -22.49 -28.08
C THR A 503 -1.25 -22.08 -27.81
N VAL A 504 -1.73 -21.04 -28.47
CA VAL A 504 -3.11 -20.58 -28.40
C VAL A 504 -3.85 -21.09 -29.63
N VAL A 505 -4.97 -21.76 -29.42
CA VAL A 505 -5.83 -22.26 -30.50
C VAL A 505 -7.27 -21.79 -30.33
N ASP A 506 -7.99 -21.63 -31.44
CA ASP A 506 -9.41 -21.36 -31.43
C ASP A 506 -10.22 -22.68 -31.34
N MET A 507 -11.55 -22.58 -31.27
CA MET A 507 -12.43 -23.73 -31.19
C MET A 507 -12.44 -24.62 -32.45
N ALA A 508 -11.91 -24.11 -33.57
CA ALA A 508 -11.71 -24.90 -34.79
C ALA A 508 -10.36 -25.62 -34.83
N GLY A 509 -9.53 -25.47 -33.78
CA GLY A 509 -8.19 -26.07 -33.67
C GLY A 509 -7.11 -25.32 -34.45
N ARG A 510 -7.41 -24.13 -34.97
CA ARG A 510 -6.40 -23.31 -35.67
C ARG A 510 -5.47 -22.67 -34.65
N THR A 511 -4.18 -22.81 -34.89
CA THR A 511 -3.15 -22.14 -34.08
C THR A 511 -3.14 -20.64 -34.40
N LEU A 512 -3.33 -19.83 -33.36
CA LEU A 512 -3.36 -18.38 -33.44
C LEU A 512 -2.02 -17.77 -33.00
N GLN A 513 -1.41 -18.32 -31.94
CA GLN A 513 -0.10 -17.93 -31.43
C GLN A 513 0.70 -19.15 -31.01
N GLN A 514 2.02 -19.06 -31.12
CA GLN A 514 2.95 -20.04 -30.58
C GLN A 514 4.26 -19.35 -30.22
N PHE A 515 4.72 -19.53 -28.98
CA PHE A 515 5.97 -18.94 -28.51
C PHE A 515 6.63 -19.78 -27.40
N SER A 516 7.94 -19.60 -27.23
CA SER A 516 8.72 -20.27 -26.17
C SER A 516 8.47 -19.64 -24.82
N ILE A 517 8.50 -20.46 -23.77
CA ILE A 517 8.31 -20.06 -22.39
C ILE A 517 9.38 -20.66 -21.48
N THR A 518 9.77 -19.87 -20.45
CA THR A 518 10.70 -20.29 -19.39
C THR A 518 10.17 -19.92 -18.00
N GLY A 519 9.28 -18.93 -17.91
CA GLY A 519 8.69 -18.45 -16.66
C GLY A 519 7.45 -19.25 -16.25
N ARG A 520 7.13 -19.26 -14.98
CA ARG A 520 5.92 -19.91 -14.44
C ARG A 520 4.64 -19.10 -14.66
N THR A 521 4.77 -17.81 -14.93
CA THR A 521 3.70 -16.92 -15.34
C THR A 521 3.87 -16.58 -16.81
N VAL A 522 2.92 -16.96 -17.64
CA VAL A 522 2.98 -16.80 -19.10
C VAL A 522 1.86 -15.89 -19.56
N LEU A 523 2.19 -14.67 -19.97
CA LEU A 523 1.22 -13.72 -20.52
C LEU A 523 0.75 -14.15 -21.91
N VAL A 524 -0.56 -14.26 -22.08
CA VAL A 524 -1.22 -14.52 -23.37
C VAL A 524 -2.13 -13.34 -23.73
N ASP A 525 -1.75 -12.60 -24.75
CA ASP A 525 -2.50 -11.46 -25.24
C ASP A 525 -3.54 -11.92 -26.27
N LEU A 526 -4.81 -11.71 -25.98
CA LEU A 526 -5.94 -12.02 -26.84
C LEU A 526 -6.62 -10.75 -27.42
N SER A 527 -6.03 -9.56 -27.25
CA SER A 527 -6.62 -8.28 -27.63
C SER A 527 -7.07 -8.24 -29.09
N GLN A 528 -6.28 -8.83 -29.98
CA GLN A 528 -6.50 -8.83 -31.43
C GLN A 528 -7.51 -9.87 -31.93
N TYR A 529 -8.03 -10.74 -31.05
CA TYR A 529 -8.94 -11.81 -31.44
C TYR A 529 -10.39 -11.48 -31.05
N PRO A 530 -11.41 -12.01 -31.73
CA PRO A 530 -12.81 -11.78 -31.38
C PRO A 530 -13.20 -12.39 -30.02
N GLU A 531 -14.36 -12.02 -29.52
CA GLU A 531 -14.98 -12.71 -28.39
C GLU A 531 -15.19 -14.18 -28.70
N GLY A 532 -14.99 -15.06 -27.72
CA GLY A 532 -15.11 -16.48 -27.93
C GLY A 532 -14.34 -17.32 -26.91
N ILE A 533 -14.22 -18.58 -27.24
CA ILE A 533 -13.51 -19.57 -26.43
C ILE A 533 -12.19 -19.90 -27.13
N TYR A 534 -11.13 -19.91 -26.36
CA TYR A 534 -9.78 -20.29 -26.78
C TYR A 534 -9.26 -21.39 -25.88
N VAL A 535 -8.35 -22.22 -26.41
CA VAL A 535 -7.62 -23.19 -25.60
C VAL A 535 -6.14 -22.85 -25.68
N ILE A 536 -5.53 -22.76 -24.51
CA ILE A 536 -4.11 -22.50 -24.39
C ILE A 536 -3.43 -23.79 -23.95
N HIS A 537 -2.56 -24.31 -24.78
CA HIS A 537 -1.74 -25.49 -24.52
C HIS A 537 -0.37 -25.08 -24.06
N ILE A 538 0.07 -25.63 -22.94
CA ILE A 538 1.43 -25.54 -22.41
C ILE A 538 2.09 -26.89 -22.57
N LYS A 539 3.19 -26.92 -23.31
CA LYS A 539 4.04 -28.11 -23.46
C LYS A 539 5.41 -27.78 -22.87
N THR A 540 5.79 -28.47 -21.81
CA THR A 540 7.09 -28.33 -21.18
C THR A 540 7.94 -29.59 -21.39
N ASN A 541 9.20 -29.56 -20.90
CA ASN A 541 10.05 -30.76 -20.85
C ASN A 541 9.54 -31.82 -19.86
N ILE A 542 8.54 -31.48 -19.00
CA ILE A 542 7.99 -32.37 -17.97
C ILE A 542 6.64 -32.91 -18.38
N GLN A 543 5.68 -32.04 -18.76
CA GLN A 543 4.30 -32.44 -19.05
C GLN A 543 3.62 -31.55 -20.08
N ARG A 544 2.40 -31.93 -20.47
CA ARG A 544 1.52 -31.16 -21.35
C ARG A 544 0.21 -30.90 -20.65
N ASP A 545 -0.21 -29.64 -20.67
CA ASP A 545 -1.48 -29.20 -20.09
C ASP A 545 -2.23 -28.33 -21.09
N GLY A 546 -3.54 -28.18 -20.84
CA GLY A 546 -4.40 -27.27 -21.60
C GLY A 546 -5.41 -26.60 -20.69
N VAL A 547 -5.65 -25.33 -20.91
CA VAL A 547 -6.66 -24.56 -20.18
C VAL A 547 -7.57 -23.83 -21.15
N LYS A 548 -8.87 -23.86 -20.85
CA LYS A 548 -9.91 -23.13 -21.58
C LYS A 548 -9.98 -21.70 -21.08
N VAL A 549 -9.95 -20.74 -22.01
CA VAL A 549 -10.07 -19.31 -21.74
C VAL A 549 -11.29 -18.75 -22.46
N ILE A 550 -12.09 -17.98 -21.76
CA ILE A 550 -13.28 -17.31 -22.30
C ILE A 550 -12.96 -15.83 -22.50
N LYS A 551 -12.91 -15.37 -23.74
CA LYS A 551 -12.79 -13.95 -24.06
C LYS A 551 -14.18 -13.31 -24.17
N ARG A 552 -14.38 -12.22 -23.43
CA ARG A 552 -15.57 -11.37 -23.48
C ARG A 552 -15.22 -10.00 -24.04
N GLY A 553 -16.22 -9.29 -24.56
CA GLY A 553 -16.09 -7.89 -24.94
C GLY A 553 -15.80 -6.96 -23.77
N LYS A 554 -15.40 -5.74 -24.12
CA LYS A 554 -15.18 -4.67 -23.12
C LYS A 554 -16.49 -4.26 -22.46
#